data_a6ace10db788c608ead00464698eb74b
#
_entry.id   a6ace10db788c608ead00464698eb74b
#
_cell.length_a   1.000
_cell.length_b   1.000
_cell.length_c   1.000
_cell.angle_alpha   90.00
_cell.angle_beta   90.00
_cell.angle_gamma   90.00
#
_symmetry.space_group_name_H-M   'P 1'
#
loop_
_entity.id
_entity.type
_entity.pdbx_description
1 polymer ?
#
loop_
_entity_poly.entity_id
_entity_poly.type
_entity_poly.pdbx_seq_one_letter_code
_entity_poly.pdbx_strand_id
1 'polypeptide(L)'
;MEKPTLLVLAAGMGSRYGGLKQIDPLGPNGEIIIDYSLYDARLAGFDRVVFVIKEELQEVFEEKVGRHVRPFMQVEYAFQKTEDLPEGFAVPAGRVKPWGTGHAVRSARHLLHGPFGVINADDFYGRQTYQLLYDFLKEPHGGDTMEFCMVGYILQNTLTENGTVSRGICQVENGLLQSVTEHTKIRKVPGGAESAQDGEHYVPLDPQSTVSMNVWGFGQQLLPCLEEGFRQFLQGPLADPLKAEYYLPAAVDGLVHQGKAQVQVLRTASEWFGV
;
A
#
# COMPACT_ATOMS: atom_id res chain seq x y z
N MET A 1 -11.90 4.47 21.92
CA MET A 1 -11.18 4.68 20.65
C MET A 1 -11.89 3.90 19.56
N GLU A 2 -11.97 4.45 18.35
CA GLU A 2 -12.45 3.70 17.20
C GLU A 2 -11.47 2.57 16.87
N LYS A 3 -12.02 1.41 16.47
CA LYS A 3 -11.19 0.27 16.08
C LYS A 3 -10.47 0.55 14.76
N PRO A 4 -9.26 -0.02 14.56
CA PRO A 4 -8.55 0.11 13.31
C PRO A 4 -9.34 -0.41 12.11
N THR A 5 -9.32 0.34 11.01
CA THR A 5 -9.89 -0.05 9.72
C THR A 5 -8.79 -0.59 8.80
N LEU A 6 -9.05 -1.68 8.08
CA LEU A 6 -8.17 -2.13 7.01
C LEU A 6 -8.57 -1.45 5.70
N LEU A 7 -7.65 -0.70 5.09
CA LEU A 7 -7.82 -0.11 3.77
C LEU A 7 -7.07 -0.94 2.73
N VAL A 8 -7.79 -1.47 1.75
CA VAL A 8 -7.24 -2.33 0.71
C VAL A 8 -7.24 -1.59 -0.62
N LEU A 9 -6.05 -1.39 -1.19
CA LEU A 9 -5.88 -0.70 -2.47
C LEU A 9 -6.07 -1.70 -3.62
N ALA A 10 -7.20 -1.60 -4.32
CA ALA A 10 -7.61 -2.49 -5.40
C ALA A 10 -7.94 -1.76 -6.72
N ALA A 11 -7.75 -0.44 -6.80
CA ALA A 11 -8.08 0.34 -7.99
C ALA A 11 -7.10 0.15 -9.16
N GLY A 12 -5.90 -0.38 -8.90
CA GLY A 12 -4.91 -0.76 -9.91
C GLY A 12 -5.24 -2.05 -10.66
N MET A 13 -6.25 -2.79 -10.20
CA MET A 13 -6.66 -4.09 -10.73
C MET A 13 -7.17 -3.96 -12.19
N GLY A 14 -6.61 -4.74 -13.10
CA GLY A 14 -7.17 -4.93 -14.44
C GLY A 14 -6.54 -4.16 -15.59
N SER A 15 -5.54 -3.30 -15.40
CA SER A 15 -5.02 -2.46 -16.49
C SER A 15 -4.14 -3.17 -17.52
N ARG A 16 -3.56 -4.35 -17.20
CA ARG A 16 -2.57 -5.01 -18.07
C ARG A 16 -3.07 -6.21 -18.86
N TYR A 17 -4.19 -6.85 -18.46
CA TYR A 17 -4.67 -8.12 -19.06
C TYR A 17 -6.16 -8.15 -19.40
N GLY A 18 -6.86 -7.00 -19.42
CA GLY A 18 -8.29 -6.96 -19.79
C GLY A 18 -9.24 -7.71 -18.84
N GLY A 19 -8.77 -8.15 -17.68
CA GLY A 19 -9.52 -8.89 -16.67
C GLY A 19 -9.01 -8.64 -15.27
N LEU A 20 -9.82 -9.02 -14.28
CA LEU A 20 -9.51 -8.92 -12.85
C LEU A 20 -8.62 -10.11 -12.43
N LYS A 21 -7.34 -10.10 -12.82
CA LYS A 21 -6.40 -11.20 -12.52
C LYS A 21 -6.32 -11.53 -11.03
N GLN A 22 -6.54 -10.53 -10.17
CA GLN A 22 -6.49 -10.66 -8.72
C GLN A 22 -7.70 -11.38 -8.10
N ILE A 23 -8.74 -11.66 -8.89
CA ILE A 23 -9.87 -12.51 -8.49
C ILE A 23 -9.83 -13.89 -9.12
N ASP A 24 -8.70 -14.27 -9.75
CA ASP A 24 -8.50 -15.63 -10.20
C ASP A 24 -8.28 -16.55 -8.99
N PRO A 25 -8.94 -17.72 -8.95
CA PRO A 25 -8.77 -18.67 -7.86
C PRO A 25 -7.34 -19.19 -7.77
N LEU A 26 -6.75 -19.11 -6.58
CA LEU A 26 -5.42 -19.64 -6.26
C LEU A 26 -5.48 -20.80 -5.27
N GLY A 27 -6.47 -20.79 -4.40
CA GLY A 27 -6.64 -21.82 -3.37
C GLY A 27 -7.44 -23.02 -3.86
N PRO A 28 -7.36 -24.17 -3.14
CA PRO A 28 -7.98 -25.42 -3.54
C PRO A 28 -9.52 -25.41 -3.54
N ASN A 29 -10.16 -24.44 -2.82
CA ASN A 29 -11.61 -24.29 -2.78
C ASN A 29 -12.08 -23.04 -3.54
N GLY A 30 -11.21 -22.43 -4.35
CA GLY A 30 -11.51 -21.24 -5.12
C GLY A 30 -11.19 -19.93 -4.41
N GLU A 31 -10.42 -19.98 -3.32
CA GLU A 31 -9.95 -18.77 -2.63
C GLU A 31 -9.05 -17.94 -3.55
N ILE A 32 -9.21 -16.63 -3.49
CA ILE A 32 -8.37 -15.65 -4.17
C ILE A 32 -7.35 -15.05 -3.18
N ILE A 33 -6.31 -14.36 -3.68
CA ILE A 33 -5.21 -13.88 -2.83
C ILE A 33 -5.70 -12.98 -1.68
N ILE A 34 -6.68 -12.12 -1.95
CA ILE A 34 -7.22 -11.20 -0.95
C ILE A 34 -7.97 -11.92 0.18
N ASP A 35 -8.54 -13.11 -0.05
CA ASP A 35 -9.23 -13.88 1.00
C ASP A 35 -8.28 -14.25 2.13
N TYR A 36 -7.04 -14.64 1.79
CA TYR A 36 -5.99 -14.93 2.79
C TYR A 36 -5.63 -13.69 3.61
N SER A 37 -5.49 -12.55 2.93
CA SER A 37 -5.22 -11.26 3.58
C SER A 37 -6.33 -10.85 4.55
N LEU A 38 -7.59 -10.98 4.15
CA LEU A 38 -8.75 -10.65 4.98
C LEU A 38 -8.93 -11.63 6.14
N TYR A 39 -8.67 -12.91 5.91
CA TYR A 39 -8.69 -13.93 6.97
C TYR A 39 -7.67 -13.62 8.06
N ASP A 40 -6.41 -13.35 7.67
CA ASP A 40 -5.35 -13.01 8.61
C ASP A 40 -5.61 -11.69 9.34
N ALA A 41 -6.11 -10.68 8.62
CA ALA A 41 -6.51 -9.40 9.22
C ALA A 41 -7.64 -9.58 10.25
N ARG A 42 -8.65 -10.41 9.93
CA ARG A 42 -9.75 -10.71 10.86
C ARG A 42 -9.25 -11.39 12.13
N LEU A 43 -8.30 -12.34 12.00
CA LEU A 43 -7.68 -12.99 13.15
C LEU A 43 -6.84 -12.03 13.99
N ALA A 44 -6.20 -11.03 13.39
CA ALA A 44 -5.45 -9.99 14.10
C ALA A 44 -6.36 -9.04 14.89
N GLY A 45 -7.66 -8.91 14.51
CA GLY A 45 -8.64 -8.10 15.20
C GLY A 45 -9.36 -7.04 14.34
N PHE A 46 -8.99 -6.88 13.07
CA PHE A 46 -9.74 -6.02 12.17
C PHE A 46 -11.17 -6.55 11.98
N ASP A 47 -12.17 -5.70 12.15
CA ASP A 47 -13.58 -6.03 11.93
C ASP A 47 -14.23 -5.15 10.86
N ARG A 48 -13.47 -4.22 10.27
CA ARG A 48 -13.90 -3.33 9.20
C ARG A 48 -12.84 -3.26 8.10
N VAL A 49 -13.30 -3.37 6.85
CA VAL A 49 -12.48 -3.21 5.65
C VAL A 49 -13.11 -2.20 4.70
N VAL A 50 -12.29 -1.32 4.15
CA VAL A 50 -12.65 -0.40 3.07
C VAL A 50 -11.83 -0.78 1.85
N PHE A 51 -12.48 -1.11 0.74
CA PHE A 51 -11.83 -1.37 -0.53
C PHE A 51 -11.81 -0.11 -1.39
N VAL A 52 -10.62 0.30 -1.84
CA VAL A 52 -10.48 1.34 -2.85
C VAL A 52 -10.46 0.68 -4.21
N ILE A 53 -11.53 0.86 -4.97
CA ILE A 53 -11.74 0.25 -6.29
C ILE A 53 -12.08 1.32 -7.34
N LYS A 54 -12.17 0.93 -8.60
CA LYS A 54 -12.88 1.72 -9.61
C LYS A 54 -14.38 1.47 -9.50
N GLU A 55 -15.19 2.50 -9.72
CA GLU A 55 -16.65 2.42 -9.57
C GLU A 55 -17.28 1.36 -10.46
N GLU A 56 -16.80 1.22 -11.70
CA GLU A 56 -17.26 0.20 -12.65
C GLU A 56 -17.00 -1.25 -12.20
N LEU A 57 -16.14 -1.46 -11.20
CA LEU A 57 -15.82 -2.80 -10.68
C LEU A 57 -16.65 -3.18 -9.44
N GLN A 58 -17.51 -2.29 -8.94
CA GLN A 58 -18.21 -2.49 -7.67
C GLN A 58 -19.06 -3.78 -7.65
N GLU A 59 -19.88 -4.02 -8.68
CA GLU A 59 -20.77 -5.18 -8.72
C GLU A 59 -19.97 -6.50 -8.75
N VAL A 60 -18.93 -6.56 -9.59
CA VAL A 60 -18.08 -7.76 -9.70
C VAL A 60 -17.31 -7.98 -8.40
N PHE A 61 -16.78 -6.91 -7.80
CA PHE A 61 -16.03 -7.00 -6.56
C PHE A 61 -16.92 -7.40 -5.38
N GLU A 62 -18.13 -6.87 -5.31
CA GLU A 62 -19.13 -7.28 -4.30
C GLU A 62 -19.49 -8.77 -4.47
N GLU A 63 -19.71 -9.26 -5.70
CA GLU A 63 -20.00 -10.66 -5.96
C GLU A 63 -18.86 -11.60 -5.57
N LYS A 64 -17.63 -11.25 -5.95
CA LYS A 64 -16.44 -12.13 -5.81
C LYS A 64 -15.77 -12.03 -4.43
N VAL A 65 -15.84 -10.86 -3.78
CA VAL A 65 -15.16 -10.58 -2.50
C VAL A 65 -16.17 -10.18 -1.44
N GLY A 66 -16.92 -9.10 -1.66
CA GLY A 66 -17.74 -8.47 -0.63
C GLY A 66 -18.72 -9.43 0.05
N ARG A 67 -19.47 -10.22 -0.71
CA ARG A 67 -20.46 -11.17 -0.17
C ARG A 67 -19.85 -12.22 0.77
N HIS A 68 -18.64 -12.68 0.47
CA HIS A 68 -17.95 -13.68 1.28
C HIS A 68 -17.40 -13.09 2.57
N VAL A 69 -17.02 -11.81 2.55
CA VAL A 69 -16.39 -11.10 3.67
C VAL A 69 -17.42 -10.53 4.65
N ARG A 70 -18.59 -10.06 4.17
CA ARG A 70 -19.63 -9.42 5.00
C ARG A 70 -20.08 -10.22 6.23
N PRO A 71 -20.13 -11.57 6.23
CA PRO A 71 -20.44 -12.32 7.45
C PRO A 71 -19.42 -12.15 8.57
N PHE A 72 -18.21 -11.69 8.28
CA PHE A 72 -17.08 -11.64 9.20
C PHE A 72 -16.56 -10.23 9.48
N MET A 73 -16.75 -9.30 8.53
CA MET A 73 -16.23 -7.92 8.61
C MET A 73 -17.26 -6.95 8.01
N GLN A 74 -17.27 -5.72 8.53
CA GLN A 74 -17.99 -4.62 7.87
C GLN A 74 -17.24 -4.26 6.58
N VAL A 75 -17.94 -4.29 5.44
CA VAL A 75 -17.37 -4.02 4.11
C VAL A 75 -17.93 -2.73 3.54
N GLU A 76 -17.04 -1.82 3.12
CA GLU A 76 -17.36 -0.57 2.46
C GLU A 76 -16.47 -0.36 1.23
N TYR A 77 -16.90 0.50 0.31
CA TYR A 77 -16.19 0.81 -0.93
C TYR A 77 -15.93 2.30 -1.05
N ALA A 78 -14.68 2.64 -1.38
CA ALA A 78 -14.26 3.96 -1.82
C ALA A 78 -13.90 3.88 -3.31
N PHE A 79 -14.22 4.94 -4.06
CA PHE A 79 -13.97 4.95 -5.51
C PHE A 79 -12.83 5.89 -5.85
N GLN A 80 -11.75 5.33 -6.43
CA GLN A 80 -10.67 6.15 -6.97
C GLN A 80 -11.04 6.65 -8.35
N LYS A 81 -11.50 7.91 -8.43
CA LYS A 81 -11.87 8.58 -9.68
C LYS A 81 -10.77 9.57 -10.09
N THR A 82 -10.43 9.63 -11.37
CA THR A 82 -9.46 10.61 -11.90
C THR A 82 -9.93 12.06 -11.70
N GLU A 83 -11.25 12.26 -11.60
CA GLU A 83 -11.93 13.54 -11.42
C GLU A 83 -11.99 13.99 -9.95
N ASP A 84 -11.67 13.11 -8.97
CA ASP A 84 -11.62 13.51 -7.55
C ASP A 84 -10.36 14.35 -7.27
N LEU A 85 -10.40 15.59 -7.73
CA LEU A 85 -9.33 16.58 -7.62
C LEU A 85 -9.69 17.65 -6.59
N PRO A 86 -8.69 18.30 -5.97
CA PRO A 86 -8.92 19.50 -5.19
C PRO A 86 -9.54 20.62 -6.06
N GLU A 87 -10.25 21.54 -5.42
CA GLU A 87 -10.84 22.69 -6.12
C GLU A 87 -9.78 23.48 -6.89
N GLY A 88 -10.13 23.89 -8.12
CA GLY A 88 -9.26 24.67 -9.02
C GLY A 88 -8.40 23.83 -9.96
N PHE A 89 -8.46 22.50 -9.89
CA PHE A 89 -7.73 21.60 -10.80
C PHE A 89 -8.68 20.90 -11.77
N ALA A 90 -8.15 20.54 -12.95
CA ALA A 90 -8.87 19.78 -13.95
C ALA A 90 -8.03 18.59 -14.42
N VAL A 91 -8.72 17.52 -14.82
CA VAL A 91 -8.05 16.32 -15.37
C VAL A 91 -7.40 16.68 -16.70
N PRO A 92 -6.10 16.42 -16.90
CA PRO A 92 -5.44 16.61 -18.18
C PRO A 92 -6.15 15.85 -19.30
N ALA A 93 -6.36 16.50 -20.45
CA ALA A 93 -7.00 15.88 -21.59
C ALA A 93 -6.29 14.58 -22.01
N GLY A 94 -7.04 13.48 -22.12
CA GLY A 94 -6.50 12.15 -22.47
C GLY A 94 -5.93 11.35 -21.29
N ARG A 95 -5.96 11.86 -20.06
CA ARG A 95 -5.54 11.07 -18.90
C ARG A 95 -6.59 10.01 -18.56
N VAL A 96 -6.15 8.75 -18.51
CA VAL A 96 -6.94 7.59 -18.05
C VAL A 96 -6.30 6.89 -16.85
N LYS A 97 -5.04 7.23 -16.56
CA LYS A 97 -4.28 6.61 -15.46
C LYS A 97 -4.71 7.19 -14.12
N PRO A 98 -4.97 6.36 -13.08
CA PRO A 98 -5.18 6.84 -11.71
C PRO A 98 -4.00 7.66 -11.20
N TRP A 99 -4.25 8.49 -10.17
CA TRP A 99 -3.25 9.42 -9.63
C TRP A 99 -2.28 8.78 -8.63
N GLY A 100 -2.25 7.45 -8.49
CA GLY A 100 -1.32 6.73 -7.63
C GLY A 100 -1.88 6.37 -6.25
N THR A 101 -1.04 5.75 -5.41
CA THR A 101 -1.46 5.15 -4.13
C THR A 101 -1.80 6.19 -3.05
N GLY A 102 -1.16 7.34 -3.04
CA GLY A 102 -1.52 8.45 -2.14
C GLY A 102 -2.92 9.00 -2.42
N HIS A 103 -3.26 9.15 -3.71
CA HIS A 103 -4.61 9.53 -4.12
C HIS A 103 -5.64 8.42 -3.82
N ALA A 104 -5.26 7.13 -3.93
CA ALA A 104 -6.15 6.03 -3.57
C ALA A 104 -6.55 6.10 -2.09
N VAL A 105 -5.58 6.32 -1.18
CA VAL A 105 -5.87 6.54 0.26
C VAL A 105 -6.76 7.78 0.46
N ARG A 106 -6.45 8.88 -0.22
CA ARG A 106 -7.25 10.10 -0.17
C ARG A 106 -8.70 9.87 -0.62
N SER A 107 -8.93 9.01 -1.60
CA SER A 107 -10.29 8.68 -2.09
C SER A 107 -11.18 8.05 -1.00
N ALA A 108 -10.58 7.41 0.01
CA ALA A 108 -11.29 6.81 1.14
C ALA A 108 -11.50 7.75 2.33
N ARG A 109 -11.08 9.03 2.26
CA ARG A 109 -11.06 10.00 3.38
C ARG A 109 -12.37 10.14 4.14
N HIS A 110 -13.50 9.99 3.47
CA HIS A 110 -14.83 10.12 4.10
C HIS A 110 -15.30 8.86 4.83
N LEU A 111 -14.57 7.74 4.69
CA LEU A 111 -14.85 6.46 5.33
C LEU A 111 -13.83 6.15 6.45
N LEU A 112 -12.75 6.91 6.58
CA LEU A 112 -11.69 6.67 7.56
C LEU A 112 -11.86 7.65 8.74
N HIS A 113 -12.43 7.19 9.83
CA HIS A 113 -12.74 8.02 11.01
C HIS A 113 -11.80 7.78 12.21
N GLY A 114 -10.87 6.82 12.11
CA GLY A 114 -9.91 6.46 13.15
C GLY A 114 -8.59 5.96 12.57
N PRO A 115 -7.81 5.18 13.33
CA PRO A 115 -6.59 4.57 12.82
C PRO A 115 -6.89 3.57 11.70
N PHE A 116 -6.00 3.46 10.73
CA PHE A 116 -6.18 2.55 9.60
C PHE A 116 -4.88 1.97 9.09
N GLY A 117 -4.94 0.71 8.68
CA GLY A 117 -3.85 0.03 7.97
C GLY A 117 -4.09 0.05 6.48
N VAL A 118 -3.03 0.16 5.68
CA VAL A 118 -3.06 0.14 4.21
C VAL A 118 -2.32 -1.07 3.68
N ILE A 119 -2.93 -1.80 2.75
CA ILE A 119 -2.34 -2.92 2.01
C ILE A 119 -2.75 -2.89 0.54
N ASN A 120 -2.03 -3.61 -0.32
CA ASN A 120 -2.44 -3.88 -1.69
C ASN A 120 -3.35 -5.12 -1.75
N ALA A 121 -4.24 -5.17 -2.73
CA ALA A 121 -5.18 -6.29 -2.91
C ALA A 121 -4.55 -7.52 -3.59
N ASP A 122 -3.43 -7.36 -4.27
CA ASP A 122 -2.75 -8.35 -5.10
C ASP A 122 -1.51 -8.98 -4.43
N ASP A 123 -1.33 -8.72 -3.15
CA ASP A 123 -0.20 -9.18 -2.36
C ASP A 123 -0.64 -10.11 -1.22
N PHE A 124 0.11 -11.18 -1.01
CA PHE A 124 0.06 -12.01 0.20
C PHE A 124 1.16 -11.57 1.17
N TYR A 125 0.77 -11.24 2.39
CA TYR A 125 1.66 -10.61 3.38
C TYR A 125 2.06 -11.51 4.55
N GLY A 126 1.31 -12.60 4.77
CA GLY A 126 1.48 -13.49 5.92
C GLY A 126 0.88 -12.92 7.22
N ARG A 127 0.47 -13.83 8.07
CA ARG A 127 -0.31 -13.56 9.29
C ARG A 127 0.35 -12.59 10.26
N GLN A 128 1.68 -12.71 10.45
CA GLN A 128 2.42 -11.86 11.39
C GLN A 128 2.29 -10.37 11.03
N THR A 129 2.23 -10.03 9.75
CA THR A 129 2.09 -8.65 9.26
C THR A 129 0.83 -7.99 9.81
N TYR A 130 -0.31 -8.66 9.74
CA TYR A 130 -1.58 -8.12 10.23
C TYR A 130 -1.60 -7.98 11.75
N GLN A 131 -0.98 -8.91 12.46
CA GLN A 131 -0.85 -8.83 13.91
C GLN A 131 -0.02 -7.62 14.34
N LEU A 132 1.17 -7.44 13.73
CA LEU A 132 2.03 -6.28 13.99
C LEU A 132 1.31 -4.95 13.68
N LEU A 133 0.65 -4.90 12.52
CA LEU A 133 -0.09 -3.72 12.07
C LEU A 133 -1.24 -3.38 13.04
N TYR A 134 -2.05 -4.38 13.41
CA TYR A 134 -3.19 -4.18 14.32
C TYR A 134 -2.72 -3.79 15.72
N ASP A 135 -1.68 -4.44 16.24
CA ASP A 135 -1.14 -4.17 17.57
C ASP A 135 -0.62 -2.74 17.68
N PHE A 136 0.02 -2.22 16.63
CA PHE A 136 0.39 -0.81 16.56
C PHE A 136 -0.85 0.10 16.54
N LEU A 137 -1.78 -0.15 15.62
CA LEU A 137 -2.92 0.75 15.37
C LEU A 137 -3.93 0.82 16.51
N LYS A 138 -4.04 -0.21 17.36
CA LYS A 138 -4.96 -0.21 18.51
C LYS A 138 -4.49 0.65 19.67
N GLU A 139 -3.18 0.96 19.72
CA GLU A 139 -2.62 1.82 20.76
C GLU A 139 -2.86 3.30 20.44
N PRO A 140 -3.01 4.16 21.47
CA PRO A 140 -3.15 5.58 21.25
C PRO A 140 -1.82 6.18 20.80
N HIS A 141 -1.82 6.84 19.66
CA HIS A 141 -0.70 7.61 19.16
C HIS A 141 -1.06 9.10 19.27
N GLY A 142 -0.41 9.78 20.18
CA GLY A 142 -0.68 11.20 20.46
C GLY A 142 0.61 11.93 20.78
N GLY A 143 0.73 13.13 20.24
CA GLY A 143 1.90 14.01 20.40
C GLY A 143 1.88 15.09 19.32
N ASP A 144 2.89 15.97 19.36
CA ASP A 144 3.05 17.03 18.36
C ASP A 144 3.52 16.49 17.00
N THR A 145 4.13 15.30 17.00
CA THR A 145 4.58 14.59 15.79
C THR A 145 3.66 13.41 15.53
N MET A 146 3.20 13.26 14.28
CA MET A 146 2.38 12.12 13.87
C MET A 146 3.19 10.83 13.94
N GLU A 147 2.65 9.82 14.58
CA GLU A 147 3.26 8.50 14.69
C GLU A 147 2.59 7.54 13.72
N PHE A 148 3.38 6.99 12.80
CA PHE A 148 2.98 6.02 11.80
C PHE A 148 3.80 4.74 11.94
N CYS A 149 3.37 3.67 11.29
CA CYS A 149 4.20 2.48 11.16
C CYS A 149 4.25 1.98 9.71
N MET A 150 5.29 1.22 9.43
CA MET A 150 5.43 0.44 8.21
C MET A 150 5.86 -0.99 8.59
N VAL A 151 5.24 -2.01 8.00
CA VAL A 151 5.76 -3.37 8.17
C VAL A 151 6.88 -3.61 7.17
N GLY A 152 8.09 -3.79 7.70
CA GLY A 152 9.30 -4.00 6.93
C GLY A 152 9.60 -5.49 6.76
N TYR A 153 9.81 -5.91 5.51
CA TYR A 153 10.17 -7.29 5.14
C TYR A 153 11.67 -7.43 4.97
N ILE A 154 12.17 -8.64 5.06
CA ILE A 154 13.55 -8.97 4.70
C ILE A 154 13.59 -9.15 3.18
N LEU A 155 14.51 -8.48 2.48
CA LEU A 155 14.60 -8.48 1.01
C LEU A 155 14.54 -9.89 0.43
N GLN A 156 15.34 -10.84 0.95
CA GLN A 156 15.37 -12.20 0.44
C GLN A 156 14.02 -12.92 0.49
N ASN A 157 13.12 -12.56 1.41
CA ASN A 157 11.79 -13.14 1.57
C ASN A 157 10.76 -12.53 0.60
N THR A 158 11.18 -11.62 -0.26
CA THR A 158 10.32 -10.91 -1.24
C THR A 158 10.79 -11.09 -2.68
N LEU A 159 11.80 -11.92 -2.89
CA LEU A 159 12.37 -12.18 -4.22
C LEU A 159 11.62 -13.30 -4.94
N THR A 160 11.61 -13.24 -6.26
CA THR A 160 11.09 -14.31 -7.12
C THR A 160 12.22 -15.20 -7.60
N GLU A 161 11.92 -16.47 -7.86
CA GLU A 161 12.87 -17.41 -8.50
C GLU A 161 13.10 -17.09 -9.98
N ASN A 162 12.13 -16.44 -10.64
CA ASN A 162 12.20 -16.14 -12.05
C ASN A 162 11.94 -14.65 -12.29
N GLY A 163 12.83 -14.02 -13.07
CA GLY A 163 12.69 -12.61 -13.44
C GLY A 163 13.26 -11.64 -12.41
N THR A 164 12.73 -10.43 -12.42
CA THR A 164 13.17 -9.34 -11.53
C THR A 164 11.97 -8.70 -10.84
N VAL A 165 12.23 -8.11 -9.68
CA VAL A 165 11.24 -7.35 -8.90
C VAL A 165 11.74 -5.92 -8.64
N SER A 166 10.84 -5.03 -8.24
CA SER A 166 11.17 -3.71 -7.72
C SER A 166 10.79 -3.61 -6.24
N ARG A 167 11.66 -3.03 -5.41
CA ARG A 167 11.46 -2.90 -3.96
C ARG A 167 11.95 -1.58 -3.44
N GLY A 168 11.22 -1.01 -2.49
CA GLY A 168 11.67 0.12 -1.71
C GLY A 168 12.64 -0.34 -0.61
N ILE A 169 13.94 -0.18 -0.83
CA ILE A 169 14.96 -0.46 0.21
C ILE A 169 14.89 0.64 1.27
N CYS A 170 14.73 0.24 2.52
CA CYS A 170 14.55 1.13 3.66
C CYS A 170 15.87 1.35 4.41
N GLN A 171 16.19 2.61 4.70
CA GLN A 171 17.18 2.95 5.72
C GLN A 171 16.45 3.11 7.05
N VAL A 172 16.88 2.35 8.05
CA VAL A 172 16.25 2.30 9.37
C VAL A 172 17.29 2.59 10.45
N GLU A 173 17.01 3.58 11.28
CA GLU A 173 17.86 3.93 12.42
C GLU A 173 17.02 3.97 13.70
N ASN A 174 17.48 3.27 14.75
CA ASN A 174 16.75 3.16 16.03
C ASN A 174 15.28 2.70 15.90
N GLY A 175 15.00 1.85 14.89
CA GLY A 175 13.64 1.36 14.61
C GLY A 175 12.75 2.35 13.85
N LEU A 176 13.28 3.53 13.48
CA LEU A 176 12.56 4.55 12.72
C LEU A 176 13.04 4.58 11.27
N LEU A 177 12.10 4.71 10.36
CA LEU A 177 12.36 4.88 8.93
C LEU A 177 13.02 6.24 8.67
N GLN A 178 14.17 6.24 8.00
CA GLN A 178 14.88 7.44 7.59
C GLN A 178 14.62 7.77 6.12
N SER A 179 14.63 6.75 5.27
CA SER A 179 14.34 6.92 3.84
C SER A 179 13.91 5.60 3.21
N VAL A 180 13.24 5.71 2.06
CA VAL A 180 12.94 4.58 1.17
C VAL A 180 13.48 4.91 -0.21
N THR A 181 14.34 4.03 -0.73
CA THR A 181 14.88 4.16 -2.09
C THR A 181 14.36 3.02 -2.95
N GLU A 182 13.63 3.36 -4.02
CA GLU A 182 13.14 2.36 -4.96
C GLU A 182 14.30 1.77 -5.77
N HIS A 183 14.46 0.45 -5.68
CA HIS A 183 15.38 -0.34 -6.48
C HIS A 183 14.62 -1.17 -7.49
N THR A 184 14.99 -1.04 -8.75
CA THR A 184 14.38 -1.76 -9.87
C THR A 184 15.27 -2.91 -10.33
N LYS A 185 14.66 -3.85 -11.09
CA LYS A 185 15.38 -5.01 -11.63
C LYS A 185 16.21 -5.76 -10.57
N ILE A 186 15.64 -5.96 -9.40
CA ILE A 186 16.24 -6.81 -8.36
C ILE A 186 16.06 -8.27 -8.77
N ARG A 187 17.14 -9.03 -8.78
CA ARG A 187 17.12 -10.48 -9.03
C ARG A 187 17.81 -11.25 -7.92
N LYS A 188 17.35 -12.46 -7.71
CA LYS A 188 17.98 -13.42 -6.81
C LYS A 188 19.24 -13.97 -7.46
N VAL A 189 20.33 -14.07 -6.68
CA VAL A 189 21.57 -14.70 -7.09
C VAL A 189 22.05 -15.67 -6.01
N PRO A 190 22.95 -16.64 -6.31
CA PRO A 190 23.50 -17.50 -5.29
C PRO A 190 24.13 -16.69 -4.15
N GLY A 191 23.58 -16.86 -2.93
CA GLY A 191 24.05 -16.16 -1.73
C GLY A 191 23.56 -14.74 -1.52
N GLY A 192 22.63 -14.21 -2.35
CA GLY A 192 22.16 -12.85 -2.15
C GLY A 192 21.18 -12.32 -3.20
N ALA A 193 21.23 -11.02 -3.37
CA ALA A 193 20.45 -10.28 -4.35
C ALA A 193 21.33 -9.22 -5.03
N GLU A 194 20.93 -8.79 -6.22
CA GLU A 194 21.55 -7.67 -6.90
C GLU A 194 20.51 -6.85 -7.68
N SER A 195 20.77 -5.56 -7.90
CA SER A 195 19.88 -4.68 -8.64
C SER A 195 20.60 -3.91 -9.74
N ALA A 196 19.89 -3.60 -10.81
CA ALA A 196 20.39 -2.74 -11.89
C ALA A 196 19.51 -1.48 -11.98
N GLN A 197 19.92 -0.41 -11.29
CA GLN A 197 19.20 0.88 -11.28
C GLN A 197 19.21 1.57 -12.65
N ASP A 198 20.34 1.47 -13.36
CA ASP A 198 20.50 1.96 -14.74
C ASP A 198 19.94 0.97 -15.79
N GLY A 199 19.53 -0.22 -15.35
CA GLY A 199 18.99 -1.28 -16.18
C GLY A 199 20.02 -2.19 -16.82
N GLU A 200 21.34 -1.94 -16.64
CA GLU A 200 22.43 -2.65 -17.28
C GLU A 200 23.46 -3.20 -16.27
N HIS A 201 23.86 -2.37 -15.29
CA HIS A 201 24.92 -2.74 -14.33
C HIS A 201 24.31 -3.21 -13.02
N TYR A 202 24.55 -4.48 -12.69
CA TYR A 202 24.07 -5.08 -11.46
C TYR A 202 25.04 -4.82 -10.32
N VAL A 203 24.52 -4.27 -9.21
CA VAL A 203 25.23 -4.07 -7.94
C VAL A 203 24.65 -4.96 -6.86
N PRO A 204 25.50 -5.60 -6.01
CA PRO A 204 25.03 -6.42 -4.91
C PRO A 204 24.13 -5.63 -3.94
N LEU A 205 23.11 -6.30 -3.44
CA LEU A 205 22.26 -5.84 -2.34
C LEU A 205 22.39 -6.81 -1.16
N ASP A 206 22.40 -6.27 0.05
CA ASP A 206 22.33 -7.09 1.25
C ASP A 206 20.95 -7.79 1.31
N PRO A 207 20.90 -9.14 1.27
CA PRO A 207 19.66 -9.90 1.32
C PRO A 207 18.90 -9.70 2.64
N GLN A 208 19.56 -9.20 3.70
CA GLN A 208 18.95 -8.86 4.98
C GLN A 208 18.41 -7.42 5.05
N SER A 209 18.54 -6.66 3.98
CA SER A 209 17.97 -5.31 3.90
C SER A 209 16.49 -5.31 4.23
N THR A 210 16.03 -4.28 4.93
CA THR A 210 14.61 -4.05 5.17
C THR A 210 14.00 -3.42 3.92
N VAL A 211 12.86 -3.98 3.46
CA VAL A 211 12.13 -3.46 2.31
C VAL A 211 10.68 -3.15 2.64
N SER A 212 10.15 -2.12 2.00
CA SER A 212 8.73 -1.79 2.02
C SER A 212 7.97 -2.61 0.99
N MET A 213 6.88 -3.23 1.43
CA MET A 213 5.89 -3.92 0.59
C MET A 213 4.54 -3.21 0.61
N ASN A 214 4.55 -1.90 0.84
CA ASN A 214 3.37 -1.02 0.90
C ASN A 214 2.36 -1.40 2.00
N VAL A 215 2.85 -1.93 3.13
CA VAL A 215 2.05 -2.15 4.35
C VAL A 215 2.32 -1.03 5.33
N TRP A 216 1.30 -0.21 5.58
CA TRP A 216 1.42 1.00 6.41
C TRP A 216 0.33 1.07 7.45
N GLY A 217 0.62 1.70 8.58
CA GLY A 217 -0.35 2.05 9.62
C GLY A 217 -0.33 3.54 9.92
N PHE A 218 -1.51 4.15 9.95
CA PHE A 218 -1.69 5.58 10.07
C PHE A 218 -2.79 5.94 11.05
N GLY A 219 -2.67 7.11 11.67
CA GLY A 219 -3.79 7.82 12.27
C GLY A 219 -4.54 8.68 11.24
N GLN A 220 -5.74 9.12 11.62
CA GLN A 220 -6.59 9.98 10.79
C GLN A 220 -5.92 11.31 10.39
N GLN A 221 -4.92 11.77 11.17
CA GLN A 221 -4.16 13.00 10.92
C GLN A 221 -3.42 12.98 9.56
N LEU A 222 -3.17 11.80 8.96
CA LEU A 222 -2.58 11.71 7.62
C LEU A 222 -3.50 12.31 6.55
N LEU A 223 -4.83 12.20 6.68
CA LEU A 223 -5.77 12.53 5.61
C LEU A 223 -5.69 14.00 5.15
N PRO A 224 -5.70 15.02 6.06
CA PRO A 224 -5.50 16.40 5.63
C PRO A 224 -4.10 16.65 5.04
N CYS A 225 -3.07 15.90 5.47
CA CYS A 225 -1.75 16.00 4.88
C CYS A 225 -1.70 15.46 3.44
N LEU A 226 -2.44 14.37 3.16
CA LEU A 226 -2.57 13.83 1.80
C LEU A 226 -3.34 14.79 0.88
N GLU A 227 -4.38 15.47 1.39
CA GLU A 227 -5.12 16.47 0.62
C GLU A 227 -4.21 17.63 0.19
N GLU A 228 -3.47 18.20 1.16
CA GLU A 228 -2.54 19.30 0.88
C GLU A 228 -1.35 18.86 0.01
N GLY A 229 -0.77 17.70 0.31
CA GLY A 229 0.34 17.13 -0.49
C GLY A 229 -0.08 16.84 -1.93
N PHE A 230 -1.32 16.36 -2.16
CA PHE A 230 -1.83 16.15 -3.50
C PHE A 230 -2.06 17.46 -4.26
N ARG A 231 -2.55 18.51 -3.56
CA ARG A 231 -2.64 19.85 -4.12
C ARG A 231 -1.28 20.37 -4.57
N GLN A 232 -0.26 20.27 -3.74
CA GLN A 232 1.11 20.67 -4.06
C GLN A 232 1.69 19.86 -5.23
N PHE A 233 1.45 18.55 -5.26
CA PHE A 233 1.83 17.69 -6.38
C PHE A 233 1.23 18.15 -7.70
N LEU A 234 -0.04 18.53 -7.74
CA LEU A 234 -0.72 19.02 -8.94
C LEU A 234 -0.27 20.43 -9.36
N GLN A 235 0.20 21.26 -8.43
CA GLN A 235 0.77 22.59 -8.71
C GLN A 235 2.21 22.50 -9.25
N GLY A 236 2.91 21.42 -8.94
CA GLY A 236 4.28 21.22 -9.36
C GLY A 236 4.44 20.87 -10.85
N PRO A 237 5.67 20.92 -11.38
CA PRO A 237 5.93 20.50 -12.74
C PRO A 237 5.77 18.98 -12.87
N LEU A 238 4.73 18.53 -13.53
CA LEU A 238 4.52 17.12 -13.85
C LEU A 238 5.31 16.77 -15.10
N ALA A 239 6.28 15.86 -14.99
CA ALA A 239 7.11 15.41 -16.12
C ALA A 239 6.25 14.82 -17.26
N ASP A 240 5.21 14.08 -16.92
CA ASP A 240 4.19 13.59 -17.85
C ASP A 240 2.82 13.68 -17.17
N PRO A 241 2.01 14.71 -17.49
CA PRO A 241 0.70 14.90 -16.87
C PRO A 241 -0.28 13.72 -17.09
N LEU A 242 -0.06 12.88 -18.11
CA LEU A 242 -0.90 11.71 -18.38
C LEU A 242 -0.53 10.50 -17.54
N LYS A 243 0.71 10.47 -16.97
CA LYS A 243 1.26 9.31 -16.26
C LYS A 243 1.71 9.59 -14.84
N ALA A 244 1.89 10.88 -14.45
CA ALA A 244 2.37 11.25 -13.13
C ALA A 244 1.50 10.63 -12.03
N GLU A 245 2.14 10.15 -10.96
CA GLU A 245 1.47 9.50 -9.83
C GLU A 245 1.92 10.09 -8.51
N TYR A 246 0.97 10.36 -7.64
CA TYR A 246 1.18 10.76 -6.25
C TYR A 246 1.26 9.49 -5.39
N TYR A 247 2.47 9.05 -5.09
CA TYR A 247 2.73 7.84 -4.35
C TYR A 247 2.64 8.05 -2.84
N LEU A 248 1.98 7.12 -2.13
CA LEU A 248 1.86 7.14 -0.67
C LEU A 248 3.24 7.16 0.03
N PRO A 249 4.22 6.31 -0.33
CA PRO A 249 5.53 6.36 0.30
C PRO A 249 6.22 7.73 0.16
N ALA A 250 6.11 8.37 -1.01
CA ALA A 250 6.70 9.69 -1.23
C ALA A 250 6.02 10.79 -0.40
N ALA A 251 4.69 10.71 -0.24
CA ALA A 251 3.94 11.61 0.61
C ALA A 251 4.36 11.48 2.08
N VAL A 252 4.52 10.25 2.57
CA VAL A 252 4.98 9.97 3.93
C VAL A 252 6.42 10.43 4.14
N ASP A 253 7.31 10.14 3.20
CA ASP A 253 8.71 10.58 3.22
C ASP A 253 8.83 12.10 3.33
N GLY A 254 8.00 12.84 2.57
CA GLY A 254 7.92 14.29 2.67
C GLY A 254 7.52 14.79 4.07
N LEU A 255 6.63 14.10 4.77
CA LEU A 255 6.22 14.45 6.13
C LEU A 255 7.33 14.14 7.16
N VAL A 256 8.06 13.05 6.97
CA VAL A 256 9.23 12.69 7.81
C VAL A 256 10.33 13.74 7.67
N HIS A 257 10.69 14.11 6.44
CA HIS A 257 11.71 15.14 6.18
C HIS A 257 11.32 16.53 6.71
N GLN A 258 10.02 16.83 6.80
CA GLN A 258 9.52 18.08 7.41
C GLN A 258 9.48 18.01 8.95
N GLY A 259 9.83 16.90 9.57
CA GLY A 259 9.72 16.67 11.01
C GLY A 259 8.28 16.62 11.53
N LYS A 260 7.28 16.42 10.64
CA LYS A 260 5.87 16.35 10.99
C LYS A 260 5.41 14.94 11.37
N ALA A 261 6.14 13.93 10.90
CA ALA A 261 5.83 12.53 11.15
C ALA A 261 7.09 11.73 11.46
N GLN A 262 6.93 10.65 12.22
CA GLN A 262 7.90 9.58 12.35
C GLN A 262 7.23 8.25 12.01
N VAL A 263 8.00 7.32 11.44
CA VAL A 263 7.50 6.01 11.01
C VAL A 263 8.27 4.92 11.73
N GLN A 264 7.60 4.17 12.60
CA GLN A 264 8.17 2.99 13.22
C GLN A 264 8.20 1.83 12.22
N VAL A 265 9.34 1.16 12.09
CA VAL A 265 9.50 -0.02 11.23
C VAL A 265 9.26 -1.28 12.05
N LEU A 266 8.16 -1.96 11.77
CA LEU A 266 7.76 -3.22 12.38
C LEU A 266 8.29 -4.37 11.51
N ARG A 267 9.40 -5.01 11.93
CA ARG A 267 10.03 -6.06 11.12
C ARG A 267 9.26 -7.37 11.19
N THR A 268 9.01 -7.98 10.04
CA THR A 268 8.45 -9.32 9.89
C THR A 268 9.44 -10.27 9.21
N ALA A 269 9.39 -11.56 9.59
CA ALA A 269 10.08 -12.64 8.89
C ALA A 269 9.16 -13.37 7.90
N SER A 270 7.92 -12.91 7.72
CA SER A 270 6.98 -13.50 6.76
C SER A 270 7.55 -13.47 5.33
N GLU A 271 7.21 -14.47 4.56
CA GLU A 271 7.39 -14.45 3.12
C GLU A 271 6.27 -13.61 2.47
N TRP A 272 6.61 -12.97 1.37
CA TRP A 272 5.69 -12.20 0.55
C TRP A 272 5.53 -12.85 -0.82
N PHE A 273 4.30 -12.87 -1.32
CA PHE A 273 3.97 -13.31 -2.67
C PHE A 273 3.03 -12.28 -3.33
N GLY A 274 3.25 -11.99 -4.61
CA GLY A 274 2.39 -11.15 -5.43
C GLY A 274 1.90 -11.88 -6.69
N VAL A 275 0.75 -11.48 -7.24
CA VAL A 275 0.15 -12.02 -8.48
C VAL A 275 0.18 -11.04 -9.64
#